data_f10f6132c82ca3c13a35d20cc5ee2dc1
#
_entry.id   f10f6132c82ca3c13a35d20cc5ee2dc1
#
_cell.length_a   1.000
_cell.length_b   1.000
_cell.length_c   1.000
_cell.angle_alpha   90.00
_cell.angle_beta   90.00
_cell.angle_gamma   90.00
#
_symmetry.space_group_name_H-M   'P 1'
#
loop_
_entity.id
_entity.type
_entity.pdbx_description
1 polymer ?
#
loop_
_entity_poly.entity_id
_entity_poly.type
_entity_poly.pdbx_seq_one_letter_code
_entity_poly.pdbx_strand_id
1 'polypeptide(L)'
;DGAAAAIYSDRTGVYVGSGGGNYQNQYDYFPLMTEAEDDLPTFGAELSNNVNPMWLLRTLPNNVLGHIGIRHLLKGPNACLTNHSVGGTLAVIEAAEALRNGEADRAVAVGHDAPIEPQMVLYYQRMGLIASGALLPFDARHDGSLFGEGAAALMLETEAAAASRGATVLGEILGGGYACEAEGLVAIRDDGDGVL
;
A
#
# COMPACT_ATOMS: atom_id res chain seq x y z
N ASP A 1 9.69 25.46 -20.07
CA ASP A 1 11.02 25.79 -19.59
C ASP A 1 11.58 24.59 -18.81
N GLY A 2 12.75 24.06 -19.27
CA GLY A 2 13.32 22.83 -18.71
C GLY A 2 13.70 22.92 -17.24
N ALA A 3 14.12 24.12 -16.77
CA ALA A 3 14.45 24.34 -15.38
C ALA A 3 13.22 24.26 -14.45
N ALA A 4 12.11 24.85 -14.86
CA ALA A 4 10.86 24.75 -14.09
C ALA A 4 10.33 23.31 -14.02
N ALA A 5 10.43 22.54 -15.11
CA ALA A 5 10.06 21.14 -15.13
C ALA A 5 10.97 20.29 -14.23
N ALA A 6 12.27 20.55 -14.20
CA ALA A 6 13.21 19.88 -13.30
C ALA A 6 12.90 20.15 -11.83
N ILE A 7 12.66 21.41 -11.46
CA ILE A 7 12.27 21.79 -10.09
C ILE A 7 10.95 21.12 -9.70
N TYR A 8 9.98 21.08 -10.61
CA TYR A 8 8.72 20.35 -10.37
C TYR A 8 8.96 18.89 -10.06
N SER A 9 9.78 18.21 -10.88
CA SER A 9 10.10 16.80 -10.69
C SER A 9 10.83 16.53 -9.37
N ASP A 10 11.82 17.33 -9.04
CA ASP A 10 12.67 17.15 -7.87
C ASP A 10 11.96 17.49 -6.55
N ARG A 11 10.92 18.34 -6.61
CA ARG A 11 10.12 18.79 -5.47
C ARG A 11 8.74 18.13 -5.38
N THR A 12 8.51 17.06 -6.16
CA THR A 12 7.25 16.28 -6.08
C THR A 12 7.53 14.87 -5.56
N GLY A 13 7.00 14.56 -4.38
CA GLY A 13 7.13 13.27 -3.71
C GLY A 13 6.09 12.24 -4.17
N VAL A 14 6.34 10.96 -3.86
CA VAL A 14 5.41 9.85 -4.12
C VAL A 14 5.32 8.96 -2.88
N TYR A 15 4.14 8.81 -2.32
CA TYR A 15 3.88 8.00 -1.14
C TYR A 15 2.81 6.97 -1.48
N VAL A 16 3.12 5.69 -1.32
CA VAL A 16 2.24 4.60 -1.72
C VAL A 16 1.96 3.69 -0.54
N GLY A 17 0.69 3.59 -0.18
CA GLY A 17 0.19 2.57 0.73
C GLY A 17 -0.22 1.32 -0.06
N SER A 18 0.38 0.19 0.26
CA SER A 18 0.15 -1.09 -0.39
C SER A 18 -0.23 -2.14 0.65
N GLY A 19 -1.14 -3.03 0.32
CA GLY A 19 -1.48 -4.20 1.13
C GLY A 19 -0.37 -5.26 1.17
N GLY A 20 0.64 -5.13 0.33
CA GLY A 20 1.76 -6.07 0.22
C GLY A 20 2.18 -6.31 -1.23
N GLY A 21 2.93 -7.38 -1.45
CA GLY A 21 3.36 -7.80 -2.78
C GLY A 21 2.29 -8.60 -3.53
N ASN A 22 2.50 -8.81 -4.81
CA ASN A 22 1.62 -9.64 -5.62
C ASN A 22 1.94 -11.14 -5.38
N TYR A 23 1.06 -11.82 -4.66
CA TYR A 23 1.21 -13.24 -4.32
C TYR A 23 0.81 -14.20 -5.44
N GLN A 24 0.07 -13.75 -6.46
CA GLN A 24 -0.36 -14.59 -7.58
C GLN A 24 0.80 -15.26 -8.31
N ASN A 25 1.94 -14.59 -8.39
CA ASN A 25 3.14 -15.15 -9.01
C ASN A 25 3.72 -16.35 -8.26
N GLN A 26 3.29 -16.62 -7.03
CA GLN A 26 3.72 -17.78 -6.25
C GLN A 26 3.08 -19.08 -6.76
N TYR A 27 1.91 -18.99 -7.38
CA TYR A 27 1.23 -20.15 -7.95
C TYR A 27 2.02 -20.83 -9.07
N ASP A 28 2.89 -20.09 -9.75
CA ASP A 28 3.76 -20.63 -10.79
C ASP A 28 4.74 -21.68 -10.23
N TYR A 29 5.00 -21.70 -8.94
CA TYR A 29 5.95 -22.60 -8.27
C TYR A 29 5.28 -23.76 -7.52
N PHE A 30 3.97 -23.80 -7.39
CA PHE A 30 3.29 -24.88 -6.70
C PHE A 30 3.48 -26.26 -7.35
N PRO A 31 3.49 -26.40 -8.69
CA PRO A 31 3.84 -27.68 -9.32
C PRO A 31 5.22 -28.16 -8.89
N LEU A 32 6.21 -27.29 -8.92
CA LEU A 32 7.59 -27.60 -8.52
C LEU A 32 7.69 -28.00 -7.03
N MET A 33 6.96 -27.33 -6.15
CA MET A 33 6.89 -27.73 -4.73
C MET A 33 6.30 -29.12 -4.57
N THR A 34 5.27 -29.45 -5.33
CA THR A 34 4.63 -30.75 -5.31
C THR A 34 5.56 -31.86 -5.84
N GLU A 35 6.27 -31.58 -6.92
CA GLU A 35 7.23 -32.52 -7.53
C GLU A 35 8.45 -32.79 -6.64
N ALA A 36 8.86 -31.80 -5.87
CA ALA A 36 9.99 -31.93 -4.95
C ALA A 36 9.69 -32.73 -3.67
N GLU A 37 8.42 -33.06 -3.41
CA GLU A 37 7.98 -33.92 -2.27
C GLU A 37 8.65 -33.53 -0.92
N ASP A 38 8.66 -32.22 -0.60
CA ASP A 38 9.30 -31.65 0.61
C ASP A 38 10.84 -31.70 0.62
N ASP A 39 11.50 -32.14 -0.44
CA ASP A 39 12.95 -32.07 -0.57
C ASP A 39 13.42 -30.66 -0.96
N LEU A 40 13.81 -29.86 0.03
CA LEU A 40 14.25 -28.48 -0.18
C LEU A 40 15.48 -28.32 -1.10
N PRO A 41 16.50 -29.19 -1.05
CA PRO A 41 17.61 -29.15 -2.02
C PRO A 41 17.16 -29.31 -3.46
N THR A 42 16.31 -30.29 -3.74
CA THR A 42 15.73 -30.52 -5.09
C THR A 42 14.89 -29.33 -5.51
N PHE A 43 13.97 -28.86 -4.66
CA PHE A 43 13.17 -27.68 -4.92
C PHE A 43 14.05 -26.46 -5.24
N GLY A 44 15.09 -26.18 -4.44
CA GLY A 44 15.97 -25.04 -4.65
C GLY A 44 16.79 -25.11 -5.95
N ALA A 45 17.25 -26.31 -6.33
CA ALA A 45 17.98 -26.53 -7.58
C ALA A 45 17.08 -26.27 -8.80
N GLU A 46 15.87 -26.82 -8.80
CA GLU A 46 14.92 -26.64 -9.89
C GLU A 46 14.32 -25.23 -9.94
N LEU A 47 14.11 -24.59 -8.78
CA LEU A 47 13.61 -23.22 -8.69
C LEU A 47 14.52 -22.26 -9.46
N SER A 48 15.82 -22.40 -9.36
CA SER A 48 16.78 -21.53 -10.06
C SER A 48 16.67 -21.61 -11.58
N ASN A 49 16.19 -22.72 -12.11
CA ASN A 49 15.98 -22.94 -13.55
C ASN A 49 14.59 -22.45 -14.03
N ASN A 50 13.60 -22.42 -13.14
CA ASN A 50 12.21 -22.15 -13.46
C ASN A 50 11.74 -20.73 -13.07
N VAL A 51 12.47 -20.03 -12.20
CA VAL A 51 12.10 -18.67 -11.78
C VAL A 51 12.17 -17.70 -12.97
N ASN A 52 11.05 -17.02 -13.22
CA ASN A 52 11.07 -15.89 -14.14
C ASN A 52 12.02 -14.81 -13.61
N PRO A 53 13.02 -14.34 -14.39
CA PRO A 53 13.97 -13.31 -13.93
C PRO A 53 13.31 -12.02 -13.41
N MET A 54 12.10 -11.74 -13.88
CA MET A 54 11.31 -10.57 -13.44
C MET A 54 10.39 -10.87 -12.23
N TRP A 55 10.44 -12.10 -11.69
CA TRP A 55 9.56 -12.49 -10.56
C TRP A 55 9.69 -11.55 -9.38
N LEU A 56 10.91 -11.27 -8.93
CA LEU A 56 11.15 -10.39 -7.79
C LEU A 56 10.54 -8.99 -8.02
N LEU A 57 10.74 -8.42 -9.19
CA LEU A 57 10.19 -7.10 -9.53
C LEU A 57 8.67 -7.09 -9.56
N ARG A 58 8.02 -8.20 -9.89
CA ARG A 58 6.56 -8.32 -9.90
C ARG A 58 5.96 -8.47 -8.51
N THR A 59 6.72 -9.04 -7.58
CA THR A 59 6.24 -9.33 -6.22
C THR A 59 6.52 -8.22 -5.22
N LEU A 60 7.40 -7.27 -5.53
CA LEU A 60 7.76 -6.19 -4.60
C LEU A 60 6.59 -5.20 -4.42
N PRO A 61 6.24 -4.87 -3.16
CA PRO A 61 5.14 -3.95 -2.87
C PRO A 61 5.40 -2.51 -3.37
N ASN A 62 6.67 -2.10 -3.49
CA ASN A 62 7.06 -0.79 -3.98
C ASN A 62 7.04 -0.65 -5.53
N ASN A 63 6.59 -1.67 -6.24
CA ASN A 63 6.54 -1.66 -7.69
C ASN A 63 5.64 -0.53 -8.23
N VAL A 64 4.47 -0.32 -7.61
CA VAL A 64 3.56 0.76 -7.97
C VAL A 64 4.20 2.13 -7.79
N LEU A 65 4.91 2.35 -6.69
CA LEU A 65 5.69 3.58 -6.45
C LEU A 65 6.70 3.82 -7.57
N GLY A 66 7.47 2.80 -7.92
CA GLY A 66 8.47 2.87 -8.99
C GLY A 66 7.85 3.23 -10.35
N HIS A 67 6.73 2.59 -10.71
CA HIS A 67 6.04 2.88 -11.98
C HIS A 67 5.48 4.30 -12.02
N ILE A 68 4.89 4.80 -10.93
CA ILE A 68 4.40 6.18 -10.84
C ILE A 68 5.57 7.16 -10.99
N GLY A 69 6.64 6.96 -10.23
CA GLY A 69 7.84 7.81 -10.28
C GLY A 69 8.45 7.90 -11.68
N ILE A 70 8.63 6.74 -12.33
CA ILE A 70 9.19 6.68 -13.70
C ILE A 70 8.23 7.32 -14.71
N ARG A 71 6.94 6.97 -14.65
CA ARG A 71 5.94 7.45 -15.62
C ARG A 71 5.79 8.96 -15.61
N HIS A 72 5.85 9.57 -14.43
CA HIS A 72 5.62 11.00 -14.23
C HIS A 72 6.90 11.79 -13.94
N LEU A 73 8.07 11.15 -13.99
CA LEU A 73 9.38 11.75 -13.71
C LEU A 73 9.44 12.42 -12.34
N LEU A 74 8.83 11.81 -11.32
CA LEU A 74 8.81 12.33 -9.95
C LEU A 74 10.04 11.83 -9.20
N LYS A 75 10.84 12.75 -8.67
CA LYS A 75 12.15 12.47 -8.08
C LYS A 75 12.27 12.96 -6.64
N GLY A 76 11.21 13.56 -6.11
CA GLY A 76 11.15 14.02 -4.73
C GLY A 76 11.18 12.87 -3.71
N PRO A 77 11.04 13.17 -2.42
CA PRO A 77 11.01 12.16 -1.37
C PRO A 77 9.91 11.14 -1.62
N ASN A 78 10.16 9.88 -1.22
CA ASN A 78 9.22 8.82 -1.48
C ASN A 78 9.24 7.75 -0.40
N ALA A 79 8.09 7.09 -0.20
CA ALA A 79 7.97 5.95 0.69
C ALA A 79 6.91 4.97 0.18
N CYS A 80 7.16 3.67 0.40
CA CYS A 80 6.16 2.62 0.26
C CYS A 80 5.83 2.05 1.63
N LEU A 81 4.56 2.12 2.00
CA LEU A 81 4.03 1.78 3.31
C LEU A 81 3.23 0.49 3.20
N THR A 82 3.80 -0.59 3.68
CA THR A 82 3.15 -1.91 3.66
C THR A 82 2.54 -2.22 5.02
N ASN A 83 1.38 -1.68 5.26
CA ASN A 83 0.59 -1.98 6.45
C ASN A 83 -0.85 -2.23 6.00
N HIS A 84 -1.28 -3.48 6.07
CA HIS A 84 -2.49 -4.00 5.48
C HIS A 84 -3.70 -3.05 5.49
N SER A 85 -4.16 -2.67 6.68
CA SER A 85 -5.42 -1.94 6.78
C SER A 85 -5.27 -0.42 6.68
N VAL A 86 -4.10 0.11 7.02
CA VAL A 86 -3.90 1.57 7.16
C VAL A 86 -2.89 2.15 6.19
N GLY A 87 -2.31 1.34 5.30
CA GLY A 87 -1.26 1.77 4.37
C GLY A 87 -1.65 3.01 3.56
N GLY A 88 -2.85 3.07 3.03
CA GLY A 88 -3.33 4.23 2.27
C GLY A 88 -3.43 5.50 3.11
N THR A 89 -3.93 5.41 4.34
CA THR A 89 -4.01 6.55 5.28
C THR A 89 -2.60 7.00 5.70
N LEU A 90 -1.70 6.06 5.98
CA LEU A 90 -0.31 6.37 6.28
C LEU A 90 0.39 7.09 5.12
N ALA A 91 0.13 6.70 3.87
CA ALA A 91 0.67 7.39 2.70
C ALA A 91 0.23 8.87 2.66
N VAL A 92 -1.01 9.17 3.05
CA VAL A 92 -1.50 10.56 3.16
C VAL A 92 -0.81 11.31 4.29
N ILE A 93 -0.65 10.69 5.45
CA ILE A 93 0.02 11.30 6.62
C ILE A 93 1.48 11.62 6.29
N GLU A 94 2.24 10.66 5.79
CA GLU A 94 3.65 10.82 5.43
C GLU A 94 3.84 11.89 4.33
N ALA A 95 2.97 11.88 3.32
CA ALA A 95 2.98 12.92 2.29
C ALA A 95 2.74 14.33 2.88
N ALA A 96 1.76 14.46 3.79
CA ALA A 96 1.47 15.73 4.44
C ALA A 96 2.62 16.20 5.34
N GLU A 97 3.27 15.29 6.08
CA GLU A 97 4.45 15.62 6.89
C GLU A 97 5.63 16.09 6.04
N ALA A 98 5.91 15.43 4.92
CA ALA A 98 6.96 15.86 4.00
C ALA A 98 6.72 17.28 3.45
N LEU A 99 5.46 17.64 3.17
CA LEU A 99 5.11 19.01 2.77
C LEU A 99 5.30 20.01 3.92
N ARG A 100 4.85 19.66 5.15
CA ARG A 100 5.02 20.52 6.34
C ARG A 100 6.49 20.76 6.69
N ASN A 101 7.31 19.72 6.54
CA ASN A 101 8.75 19.81 6.78
C ASN A 101 9.54 20.52 5.67
N GLY A 102 8.87 20.90 4.58
CA GLY A 102 9.51 21.56 3.44
C GLY A 102 10.38 20.62 2.59
N GLU A 103 10.22 19.30 2.72
CA GLU A 103 10.95 18.30 1.94
C GLU A 103 10.45 18.24 0.49
N ALA A 104 9.17 18.51 0.29
CA ALA A 104 8.51 18.58 -1.01
C ALA A 104 7.56 19.79 -1.07
N ASP A 105 7.22 20.23 -2.27
CA ASP A 105 6.17 21.22 -2.52
C ASP A 105 4.86 20.56 -2.91
N ARG A 106 4.95 19.36 -3.43
CA ARG A 106 3.84 18.50 -3.88
C ARG A 106 4.11 17.06 -3.54
N ALA A 107 3.05 16.28 -3.35
CA ALA A 107 3.15 14.85 -3.13
C ALA A 107 1.94 14.11 -3.72
N VAL A 108 2.19 13.00 -4.39
CA VAL A 108 1.16 12.06 -4.79
C VAL A 108 1.06 11.00 -3.70
N ALA A 109 -0.06 10.97 -2.99
CA ALA A 109 -0.38 9.93 -2.02
C ALA A 109 -1.33 8.92 -2.66
N VAL A 110 -0.96 7.65 -2.65
CA VAL A 110 -1.72 6.56 -3.30
C VAL A 110 -1.99 5.47 -2.27
N GLY A 111 -3.24 4.99 -2.26
CA GLY A 111 -3.59 3.73 -1.61
C GLY A 111 -4.06 2.74 -2.65
N HIS A 112 -3.59 1.51 -2.61
CA HIS A 112 -4.05 0.45 -3.50
C HIS A 112 -3.94 -0.91 -2.84
N ASP A 113 -4.86 -1.79 -3.22
CA ASP A 113 -4.78 -3.21 -2.91
C ASP A 113 -5.61 -4.05 -3.89
N ALA A 114 -5.23 -5.32 -4.04
CA ALA A 114 -5.92 -6.33 -4.81
C ALA A 114 -5.80 -7.70 -4.08
N PRO A 115 -6.43 -7.85 -2.89
CA PRO A 115 -6.23 -9.00 -2.02
C PRO A 115 -7.15 -10.18 -2.37
N ILE A 116 -8.01 -10.09 -3.40
CA ILE A 116 -8.97 -11.15 -3.72
C ILE A 116 -8.27 -12.26 -4.51
N GLU A 117 -7.50 -13.06 -3.77
CA GLU A 117 -6.86 -14.26 -4.28
C GLU A 117 -6.99 -15.40 -3.26
N PRO A 118 -7.01 -16.69 -3.72
CA PRO A 118 -7.39 -17.81 -2.85
C PRO A 118 -6.58 -17.92 -1.56
N GLN A 119 -5.28 -17.70 -1.62
CA GLN A 119 -4.37 -17.82 -0.48
C GLN A 119 -4.67 -16.76 0.58
N MET A 120 -4.87 -15.51 0.17
CA MET A 120 -5.19 -14.42 1.07
C MET A 120 -6.59 -14.58 1.66
N VAL A 121 -7.57 -14.98 0.86
CA VAL A 121 -8.92 -15.26 1.36
C VAL A 121 -8.91 -16.35 2.43
N LEU A 122 -8.19 -17.46 2.19
CA LEU A 122 -8.04 -18.54 3.19
C LEU A 122 -7.33 -18.06 4.46
N TYR A 123 -6.30 -17.24 4.32
CA TYR A 123 -5.57 -16.67 5.44
C TYR A 123 -6.47 -15.83 6.33
N TYR A 124 -7.18 -14.87 5.77
CA TYR A 124 -8.09 -14.00 6.50
C TYR A 124 -9.33 -14.73 7.04
N GLN A 125 -9.81 -15.75 6.33
CA GLN A 125 -10.87 -16.62 6.83
C GLN A 125 -10.43 -17.36 8.10
N ARG A 126 -9.21 -17.90 8.09
CA ARG A 126 -8.64 -18.58 9.26
C ARG A 126 -8.39 -17.63 10.45
N MET A 127 -8.16 -16.37 10.20
CA MET A 127 -8.07 -15.34 11.22
C MET A 127 -9.42 -14.85 11.74
N GLY A 128 -10.53 -15.33 11.17
CA GLY A 128 -11.88 -14.91 11.57
C GLY A 128 -12.23 -13.47 11.14
N LEU A 129 -11.60 -12.95 10.10
CA LEU A 129 -11.81 -11.58 9.64
C LEU A 129 -12.84 -11.44 8.53
N ILE A 130 -13.21 -12.55 7.87
CA ILE A 130 -14.19 -12.53 6.78
C ILE A 130 -15.60 -12.75 7.35
N ALA A 131 -16.52 -11.86 6.99
CA ALA A 131 -17.93 -11.96 7.34
C ALA A 131 -18.56 -13.24 6.78
N SER A 132 -19.45 -13.85 7.55
CA SER A 132 -20.14 -15.08 7.16
C SER A 132 -21.20 -14.89 6.07
N GLY A 133 -21.64 -13.66 5.85
CA GLY A 133 -22.71 -13.34 4.91
C GLY A 133 -22.58 -11.95 4.30
N ALA A 134 -23.06 -10.94 5.00
CA ALA A 134 -23.12 -9.57 4.50
C ALA A 134 -22.16 -8.65 5.25
N LEU A 135 -21.66 -7.62 4.56
CA LEU A 135 -20.93 -6.53 5.20
C LEU A 135 -21.91 -5.65 5.96
N LEU A 136 -21.76 -5.59 7.28
CA LEU A 136 -22.66 -4.87 8.20
C LEU A 136 -21.88 -3.84 9.04
N PRO A 137 -21.35 -2.76 8.43
CA PRO A 137 -20.59 -1.76 9.16
C PRO A 137 -21.47 -1.05 10.20
N PHE A 138 -20.93 -0.94 11.42
CA PHE A 138 -21.60 -0.30 12.59
C PHE A 138 -22.90 -0.99 13.05
N ASP A 139 -23.22 -2.19 12.58
CA ASP A 139 -24.36 -2.99 13.06
C ASP A 139 -23.90 -3.91 14.20
N ALA A 140 -24.76 -4.09 15.21
CA ALA A 140 -24.46 -5.00 16.32
C ALA A 140 -24.31 -6.48 15.89
N ARG A 141 -24.78 -6.83 14.71
CA ARG A 141 -24.67 -8.19 14.13
C ARG A 141 -23.44 -8.37 13.24
N HIS A 142 -22.56 -7.37 13.16
CA HIS A 142 -21.33 -7.50 12.37
C HIS A 142 -20.50 -8.69 12.86
N ASP A 143 -19.94 -9.45 11.95
CA ASP A 143 -19.15 -10.66 12.22
C ASP A 143 -17.85 -10.73 11.41
N GLY A 144 -17.49 -9.65 10.73
CA GLY A 144 -16.29 -9.55 9.92
C GLY A 144 -16.41 -8.53 8.80
N SER A 145 -15.50 -8.61 7.84
CA SER A 145 -15.43 -7.73 6.67
C SER A 145 -15.47 -8.52 5.37
N LEU A 146 -15.69 -7.83 4.27
CA LEU A 146 -15.52 -8.36 2.92
C LEU A 146 -14.39 -7.59 2.24
N PHE A 147 -13.53 -8.31 1.51
CA PHE A 147 -12.46 -7.67 0.77
C PHE A 147 -12.99 -7.02 -0.51
N GLY A 148 -12.42 -5.87 -0.82
CA GLY A 148 -12.55 -5.21 -2.10
C GLY A 148 -11.19 -5.02 -2.73
N GLU A 149 -11.16 -4.68 -4.00
CA GLU A 149 -9.97 -4.29 -4.73
C GLU A 149 -10.14 -2.86 -5.23
N GLY A 150 -9.07 -2.11 -5.24
CA GLY A 150 -9.14 -0.75 -5.73
C GLY A 150 -7.85 0.04 -5.56
N ALA A 151 -7.85 1.23 -6.15
CA ALA A 151 -6.81 2.21 -5.98
C ALA A 151 -7.40 3.62 -5.97
N ALA A 152 -6.80 4.48 -5.17
CA ALA A 152 -7.12 5.90 -5.13
C ALA A 152 -5.84 6.71 -4.99
N ALA A 153 -5.83 7.93 -5.54
CA ALA A 153 -4.71 8.83 -5.44
C ALA A 153 -5.18 10.25 -5.08
N LEU A 154 -4.41 10.91 -4.23
CA LEU A 154 -4.57 12.31 -3.88
C LEU A 154 -3.31 13.08 -4.29
N MET A 155 -3.49 14.28 -4.88
CA MET A 155 -2.42 15.25 -5.02
C MET A 155 -2.48 16.19 -3.82
N LEU A 156 -1.46 16.17 -3.00
CA LEU A 156 -1.25 17.10 -1.91
C LEU A 156 -0.25 18.18 -2.32
N GLU A 157 -0.51 19.40 -1.91
CA GLU A 157 0.36 20.56 -2.23
C GLU A 157 0.45 21.49 -1.03
N THR A 158 1.56 22.20 -0.92
CA THR A 158 1.59 23.36 -0.04
C THR A 158 0.64 24.44 -0.59
N GLU A 159 0.11 25.29 0.27
CA GLU A 159 -0.75 26.41 -0.14
C GLU A 159 -0.09 27.27 -1.24
N ALA A 160 1.20 27.56 -1.07
CA ALA A 160 1.96 28.33 -2.05
C ALA A 160 2.07 27.63 -3.40
N ALA A 161 2.28 26.32 -3.42
CA ALA A 161 2.35 25.53 -4.65
C ALA A 161 1.00 25.49 -5.36
N ALA A 162 -0.09 25.25 -4.63
CA ALA A 162 -1.44 25.25 -5.15
C ALA A 162 -1.83 26.61 -5.75
N ALA A 163 -1.55 27.71 -5.02
CA ALA A 163 -1.83 29.06 -5.45
C ALA A 163 -1.05 29.44 -6.73
N SER A 164 0.24 29.04 -6.81
CA SER A 164 1.10 29.37 -7.96
C SER A 164 0.60 28.86 -9.31
N ARG A 165 -0.20 27.80 -9.31
CA ARG A 165 -0.81 27.21 -10.52
C ARG A 165 -2.32 27.45 -10.65
N GLY A 166 -2.91 28.19 -9.72
CA GLY A 166 -4.36 28.45 -9.69
C GLY A 166 -5.18 27.17 -9.44
N ALA A 167 -4.71 26.28 -8.58
CA ALA A 167 -5.39 25.03 -8.28
C ALA A 167 -6.72 25.28 -7.56
N THR A 168 -7.73 24.46 -7.88
CA THR A 168 -8.92 24.34 -7.06
C THR A 168 -8.62 23.45 -5.87
N VAL A 169 -8.61 24.02 -4.67
CA VAL A 169 -8.42 23.26 -3.43
C VAL A 169 -9.74 22.57 -3.07
N LEU A 170 -9.70 21.25 -2.92
CA LEU A 170 -10.87 20.42 -2.59
C LEU A 170 -11.03 20.23 -1.09
N GLY A 171 -9.96 20.36 -0.32
CA GLY A 171 -9.96 20.18 1.12
C GLY A 171 -8.56 20.42 1.69
N GLU A 172 -8.44 20.37 3.00
CA GLU A 172 -7.20 20.58 3.74
C GLU A 172 -6.92 19.40 4.67
N ILE A 173 -5.68 18.94 4.74
CA ILE A 173 -5.23 17.94 5.70
C ILE A 173 -4.82 18.65 6.99
N LEU A 174 -5.67 18.63 7.99
CA LEU A 174 -5.43 19.30 9.27
C LEU A 174 -4.42 18.55 10.15
N GLY A 175 -4.44 17.23 10.10
CA GLY A 175 -3.56 16.37 10.88
C GLY A 175 -3.82 14.91 10.60
N GLY A 176 -3.02 14.06 11.22
CA GLY A 176 -3.17 12.62 11.19
C GLY A 176 -2.36 11.99 12.31
N GLY A 177 -2.72 10.77 12.68
CA GLY A 177 -2.01 9.98 13.67
C GLY A 177 -2.27 8.50 13.45
N TYR A 178 -1.44 7.66 14.06
CA TYR A 178 -1.60 6.22 14.06
C TYR A 178 -1.09 5.64 15.38
N ALA A 179 -1.66 4.53 15.79
CA ALA A 179 -1.28 3.83 16.99
C ALA A 179 -1.26 2.32 16.76
N CYS A 180 -0.61 1.59 17.65
CA CYS A 180 -0.59 0.14 17.67
C CYS A 180 -1.30 -0.34 18.92
N GLU A 181 -2.29 -1.20 18.76
CA GLU A 181 -3.06 -1.80 19.87
C GLU A 181 -2.22 -2.75 20.75
N ALA A 182 -1.18 -3.35 20.19
CA ALA A 182 -0.26 -4.28 20.87
C ALA A 182 -0.93 -5.51 21.53
N GLU A 183 -2.14 -5.86 21.12
CA GLU A 183 -2.94 -6.96 21.70
C GLU A 183 -2.96 -8.23 20.83
N GLY A 184 -2.14 -8.28 19.79
CA GLY A 184 -2.07 -9.38 18.84
C GLY A 184 -2.17 -8.91 17.39
N LEU A 185 -2.35 -9.84 16.45
CA LEU A 185 -2.34 -9.52 15.02
C LEU A 185 -3.59 -8.77 14.57
N VAL A 186 -4.75 -9.00 15.20
CA VAL A 186 -6.05 -8.51 14.76
C VAL A 186 -6.95 -8.06 15.91
N ALA A 187 -6.48 -8.16 17.13
CA ALA A 187 -7.25 -7.74 18.28
C ALA A 187 -7.34 -6.20 18.36
N ILE A 188 -8.51 -5.72 18.67
CA ILE A 188 -8.79 -4.31 18.95
C ILE A 188 -9.14 -4.20 20.44
N ARG A 189 -8.59 -3.23 21.14
CA ARG A 189 -8.86 -3.01 22.55
C ARG A 189 -10.29 -2.52 22.76
N ASP A 190 -10.98 -3.10 23.73
CA ASP A 190 -12.37 -2.74 24.06
C ASP A 190 -12.49 -1.30 24.60
N ASP A 191 -11.40 -0.74 25.16
CA ASP A 191 -11.36 0.62 25.68
C ASP A 191 -11.14 1.69 24.58
N GLY A 192 -10.79 1.28 23.37
CA GLY A 192 -10.58 2.19 22.25
C GLY A 192 -9.32 3.07 22.36
N ASP A 193 -8.38 2.73 23.24
CA ASP A 193 -7.16 3.54 23.50
C ASP A 193 -6.35 3.84 22.22
N GLY A 194 -6.31 2.90 21.29
CA GLY A 194 -5.62 3.11 20.00
C GLY A 194 -6.30 4.10 19.06
N VAL A 195 -7.52 4.55 19.36
CA VAL A 195 -8.30 5.49 18.53
C VAL A 195 -8.40 6.88 19.19
N LEU A 196 -8.12 6.98 20.48
CA LEU A 196 -8.16 8.22 21.26
C LEU A 196 -6.84 8.98 21.19
#